data_9274d863ec369fdca1dd34eabdbeb5c6
#
_entry.id   9274d863ec369fdca1dd34eabdbeb5c6
#
_cell.length_a   1.000
_cell.length_b   1.000
_cell.length_c   1.000
_cell.angle_alpha   90.00
_cell.angle_beta   90.00
_cell.angle_gamma   90.00
#
_symmetry.space_group_name_H-M   'P 1'
#
loop_
_entity.id
_entity.type
_entity.pdbx_description
1 polymer ?
#
loop_
_entity_poly.entity_id
_entity_poly.type
_entity_poly.pdbx_seq_one_letter_code
_entity_poly.pdbx_strand_id
1 'polypeptide(L)'
;MKISDEISLSARNLLRRKGRTALTLVGVVIGTCMVVLMISLGIAQTKTNEEMLQSWGDLTQVQIYGYGMMQGSDGKPLYLDDAAIANIKQIPHVAAATPYAQGYNLEGTITAGRNDRYMMDISNLIGIDPTALEPMGFTLQSGSWPTNTPASEKATKLQVLVGSSTGYNFEDSRKSYNSPKRYRYEGQTDANGKELPPFVDIDKDKMTLTIKTGEGSTEKSRSWQLEIVGVLTPDGAKGYWTQSGVVLRIQDMQMLQKVYCDMTKTKLEEKSYEQVYVKVDDLSYVTDVENAIHELGFSNTYSMNQQREEMQKQVMKSQMIFGGIAAVSLLVAAINIINTMTMAIYERTREIGVMKVLGCELGNIRTMFLLESSTIGFIGGLIGLIISLIASFVLNHLSVLGQGFDLSGIMGGGYYMGGDGSAAISIIPPWLMLAALVFATLVGLVAGILPANKAVKISALEAIRHD
;
A
#
# COMPACT_ATOMS: atom_id res chain seq x y z
N MET A 1 -24.52 48.54 12.61
CA MET A 1 -25.49 47.41 12.72
C MET A 1 -24.84 46.29 13.51
N LYS A 2 -25.61 45.49 14.28
CA LYS A 2 -25.04 44.29 14.91
C LYS A 2 -24.90 43.19 13.84
N ILE A 3 -23.80 42.39 13.89
CA ILE A 3 -23.55 41.32 12.94
C ILE A 3 -24.72 40.32 12.84
N SER A 4 -25.42 40.09 13.95
CA SER A 4 -26.62 39.22 14.01
C SER A 4 -27.75 39.72 13.12
N ASP A 5 -27.91 41.05 13.02
CA ASP A 5 -28.97 41.66 12.23
C ASP A 5 -28.64 41.60 10.72
N GLU A 6 -27.37 41.71 10.36
CA GLU A 6 -26.86 41.55 9.01
C GLU A 6 -27.03 40.12 8.49
N ILE A 7 -26.74 39.10 9.32
CA ILE A 7 -26.95 37.67 8.99
C ILE A 7 -28.47 37.41 8.79
N SER A 8 -29.31 37.89 9.68
CA SER A 8 -30.75 37.70 9.57
C SER A 8 -31.35 38.35 8.32
N LEU A 9 -30.88 39.56 7.97
CA LEU A 9 -31.28 40.27 6.75
C LEU A 9 -30.79 39.50 5.50
N SER A 10 -29.56 39.01 5.50
CA SER A 10 -29.00 38.20 4.39
C SER A 10 -29.81 36.93 4.17
N ALA A 11 -30.15 36.18 5.21
CA ALA A 11 -30.96 34.97 5.14
C ALA A 11 -32.37 35.24 4.58
N ARG A 12 -33.02 36.32 5.04
CA ARG A 12 -34.35 36.73 4.56
C ARG A 12 -34.36 37.18 3.09
N ASN A 13 -33.25 37.79 2.64
CA ASN A 13 -33.08 38.25 1.26
C ASN A 13 -32.86 37.05 0.30
N LEU A 14 -32.11 36.02 0.71
CA LEU A 14 -31.92 34.79 -0.08
C LEU A 14 -33.25 34.06 -0.34
N LEU A 15 -34.16 34.06 0.65
CA LEU A 15 -35.48 33.41 0.53
C LEU A 15 -36.49 34.14 -0.36
N ARG A 16 -36.28 35.41 -0.68
CA ARG A 16 -37.18 36.21 -1.55
C ARG A 16 -37.15 35.78 -3.02
N ARG A 17 -36.02 35.21 -3.51
CA ARG A 17 -35.83 34.81 -4.92
C ARG A 17 -35.34 33.35 -5.06
N LYS A 18 -36.21 32.43 -4.66
CA LYS A 18 -35.93 31.02 -4.52
C LYS A 18 -35.28 30.36 -5.74
N GLY A 19 -35.75 30.67 -6.97
CA GLY A 19 -35.24 29.98 -8.17
C GLY A 19 -33.78 30.34 -8.51
N ARG A 20 -33.41 31.63 -8.39
CA ARG A 20 -32.05 32.09 -8.72
C ARG A 20 -31.04 31.64 -7.64
N THR A 21 -31.40 31.79 -6.37
CA THR A 21 -30.60 31.34 -5.24
C THR A 21 -30.40 29.84 -5.31
N ALA A 22 -31.42 29.06 -5.66
CA ALA A 22 -31.30 27.62 -5.85
C ALA A 22 -30.30 27.25 -6.96
N LEU A 23 -30.35 27.93 -8.12
CA LEU A 23 -29.41 27.65 -9.21
C LEU A 23 -27.94 27.96 -8.82
N THR A 24 -27.74 29.06 -8.08
CA THR A 24 -26.39 29.40 -7.57
C THR A 24 -25.91 28.38 -6.52
N LEU A 25 -26.80 27.99 -5.60
CA LEU A 25 -26.51 26.97 -4.60
C LEU A 25 -26.13 25.65 -5.26
N VAL A 26 -26.85 25.21 -6.29
CA VAL A 26 -26.52 23.95 -7.01
C VAL A 26 -25.11 24.00 -7.56
N GLY A 27 -24.64 25.11 -8.13
CA GLY A 27 -23.27 25.25 -8.61
C GLY A 27 -22.22 25.10 -7.49
N VAL A 28 -22.46 25.73 -6.33
CA VAL A 28 -21.58 25.64 -5.18
C VAL A 28 -21.61 24.23 -4.57
N VAL A 29 -22.78 23.61 -4.47
CA VAL A 29 -22.97 22.23 -3.98
C VAL A 29 -22.19 21.25 -4.82
N ILE A 30 -22.33 21.31 -6.15
CA ILE A 30 -21.59 20.42 -7.07
C ILE A 30 -20.09 20.64 -6.92
N GLY A 31 -19.62 21.90 -6.90
CA GLY A 31 -18.21 22.21 -6.76
C GLY A 31 -17.63 21.68 -5.44
N THR A 32 -18.31 21.90 -4.33
CA THR A 32 -17.87 21.43 -3.01
C THR A 32 -17.91 19.89 -2.92
N CYS A 33 -18.98 19.28 -3.42
CA CYS A 33 -19.12 17.84 -3.45
C CYS A 33 -17.99 17.17 -4.25
N MET A 34 -17.65 17.69 -5.43
CA MET A 34 -16.56 17.22 -6.25
C MET A 34 -15.21 17.30 -5.52
N VAL A 35 -14.91 18.45 -4.89
CA VAL A 35 -13.64 18.62 -4.14
C VAL A 35 -13.54 17.62 -3.00
N VAL A 36 -14.60 17.48 -2.20
CA VAL A 36 -14.60 16.57 -1.04
C VAL A 36 -14.43 15.11 -1.48
N LEU A 37 -15.20 14.66 -2.48
CA LEU A 37 -15.11 13.30 -2.97
C LEU A 37 -13.75 13.00 -3.60
N MET A 38 -13.18 13.92 -4.36
CA MET A 38 -11.87 13.76 -4.98
C MET A 38 -10.74 13.55 -3.96
N ILE A 39 -10.70 14.43 -2.96
CA ILE A 39 -9.69 14.31 -1.88
C ILE A 39 -9.93 13.03 -1.07
N SER A 40 -11.18 12.70 -0.79
CA SER A 40 -11.58 11.50 -0.05
C SER A 40 -11.20 10.20 -0.77
N LEU A 41 -11.40 10.12 -2.09
CA LEU A 41 -10.96 9.00 -2.92
C LEU A 41 -9.43 8.87 -2.93
N GLY A 42 -8.72 10.01 -3.05
CA GLY A 42 -7.26 10.02 -3.02
C GLY A 42 -6.69 9.52 -1.68
N ILE A 43 -7.29 9.91 -0.55
CA ILE A 43 -6.90 9.44 0.78
C ILE A 43 -7.14 7.93 0.91
N ALA A 44 -8.31 7.45 0.48
CA ALA A 44 -8.64 6.04 0.52
C ALA A 44 -7.69 5.21 -0.33
N GLN A 45 -7.39 5.65 -1.55
CA GLN A 45 -6.46 4.98 -2.46
C GLN A 45 -5.05 4.90 -1.88
N THR A 46 -4.55 5.99 -1.29
CA THR A 46 -3.22 5.99 -0.66
C THR A 46 -3.17 4.98 0.48
N LYS A 47 -4.19 4.97 1.34
CA LYS A 47 -4.27 4.04 2.47
C LYS A 47 -4.34 2.58 2.02
N THR A 48 -5.21 2.28 1.05
CA THR A 48 -5.33 0.93 0.49
C THR A 48 -4.02 0.45 -0.16
N ASN A 49 -3.33 1.34 -0.89
CA ASN A 49 -2.03 1.03 -1.48
C ASN A 49 -0.97 0.73 -0.41
N GLU A 50 -0.94 1.49 0.69
CA GLU A 50 0.00 1.25 1.79
C GLU A 50 -0.30 -0.09 2.49
N GLU A 51 -1.55 -0.40 2.78
CA GLU A 51 -1.96 -1.69 3.36
C GLU A 51 -1.61 -2.86 2.43
N MET A 52 -1.84 -2.72 1.13
CA MET A 52 -1.51 -3.72 0.13
C MET A 52 0.00 -3.95 0.02
N LEU A 53 0.80 -2.89 -0.03
CA LEU A 53 2.26 -2.99 -0.07
C LEU A 53 2.83 -3.66 1.19
N GLN A 54 2.29 -3.35 2.37
CA GLN A 54 2.66 -4.01 3.61
C GLN A 54 2.35 -5.51 3.61
N SER A 55 1.27 -5.92 2.93
CA SER A 55 0.93 -7.34 2.80
C SER A 55 1.79 -8.08 1.76
N TRP A 56 2.39 -7.38 0.81
CA TRP A 56 3.19 -7.98 -0.26
C TRP A 56 4.65 -8.17 0.10
N GLY A 57 5.20 -7.38 1.04
CA GLY A 57 6.58 -7.50 1.42
C GLY A 57 7.07 -6.45 2.41
N ASP A 58 8.32 -6.64 2.82
CA ASP A 58 9.02 -5.69 3.69
C ASP A 58 9.49 -4.47 2.87
N LEU A 59 8.89 -3.32 3.10
CA LEU A 59 9.19 -2.07 2.39
C LEU A 59 10.64 -1.57 2.59
N THR A 60 11.32 -2.06 3.62
CA THR A 60 12.71 -1.72 3.92
C THR A 60 13.71 -2.77 3.45
N GLN A 61 13.24 -3.75 2.66
CA GLN A 61 14.10 -4.79 2.10
C GLN A 61 14.43 -4.50 0.63
N VAL A 62 15.71 -4.58 0.30
CA VAL A 62 16.22 -4.57 -1.07
C VAL A 62 16.72 -5.97 -1.40
N GLN A 63 16.33 -6.50 -2.55
CA GLN A 63 16.78 -7.78 -3.06
C GLN A 63 17.75 -7.53 -4.21
N ILE A 64 18.90 -8.17 -4.20
CA ILE A 64 19.90 -8.11 -5.26
C ILE A 64 19.93 -9.48 -5.92
N TYR A 65 19.79 -9.50 -7.24
CA TYR A 65 19.85 -10.75 -8.01
C TYR A 65 21.20 -10.92 -8.66
N GLY A 66 21.82 -12.08 -8.44
CA GLY A 66 23.16 -12.42 -8.91
C GLY A 66 23.21 -13.02 -10.34
N TYR A 67 22.06 -13.15 -11.03
CA TYR A 67 22.04 -13.67 -12.38
C TYR A 67 22.18 -12.57 -13.42
N GLY A 68 22.90 -12.90 -14.48
CA GLY A 68 23.27 -11.98 -15.54
C GLY A 68 24.76 -11.63 -15.51
N MET A 69 25.30 -11.15 -16.63
CA MET A 69 26.67 -10.66 -16.66
C MET A 69 26.73 -9.28 -16.00
N MET A 70 27.04 -9.26 -14.71
CA MET A 70 27.38 -8.03 -14.01
C MET A 70 28.84 -7.67 -14.30
N GLN A 71 29.08 -6.43 -14.67
CA GLN A 71 30.43 -5.91 -14.90
C GLN A 71 30.70 -4.80 -13.89
N GLY A 72 31.84 -4.91 -13.23
CA GLY A 72 32.34 -3.82 -12.42
C GLY A 72 32.71 -2.59 -13.27
N SER A 73 32.96 -1.49 -12.63
CA SER A 73 33.42 -0.25 -13.29
C SER A 73 34.73 -0.42 -14.05
N ASP A 74 35.49 -1.49 -13.75
CA ASP A 74 36.74 -1.88 -14.42
C ASP A 74 36.53 -2.86 -15.59
N GLY A 75 35.28 -3.17 -15.95
CA GLY A 75 34.91 -4.08 -17.04
C GLY A 75 35.10 -5.57 -16.75
N LYS A 76 35.48 -5.92 -15.51
CA LYS A 76 35.59 -7.32 -15.08
C LYS A 76 34.27 -7.89 -14.62
N PRO A 77 34.08 -9.23 -14.74
CA PRO A 77 32.91 -9.87 -14.18
C PRO A 77 32.79 -9.58 -12.67
N LEU A 78 31.62 -9.13 -12.24
CA LEU A 78 31.32 -8.88 -10.84
C LEU A 78 30.48 -10.05 -10.32
N TYR A 79 30.92 -10.62 -9.19
CA TYR A 79 30.23 -11.72 -8.55
C TYR A 79 29.59 -11.25 -7.24
N LEU A 80 28.39 -11.75 -6.98
CA LEU A 80 27.68 -11.49 -5.72
C LEU A 80 28.16 -12.50 -4.67
N ASP A 81 29.37 -12.30 -4.15
CA ASP A 81 30.06 -13.19 -3.23
C ASP A 81 30.14 -12.63 -1.80
N ASP A 82 30.84 -13.32 -0.91
CA ASP A 82 31.02 -12.89 0.48
C ASP A 82 31.72 -11.52 0.59
N ALA A 83 32.63 -11.20 -0.35
CA ALA A 83 33.29 -9.91 -0.38
C ALA A 83 32.33 -8.79 -0.79
N ALA A 84 31.47 -9.05 -1.76
CA ALA A 84 30.40 -8.13 -2.15
C ALA A 84 29.44 -7.88 -0.98
N ILE A 85 29.02 -8.94 -0.28
CA ILE A 85 28.13 -8.80 0.90
C ILE A 85 28.81 -8.02 2.02
N ALA A 86 30.13 -8.22 2.24
CA ALA A 86 30.86 -7.45 3.23
C ALA A 86 30.93 -5.95 2.89
N ASN A 87 31.06 -5.61 1.59
CA ASN A 87 31.02 -4.21 1.14
C ASN A 87 29.61 -3.62 1.28
N ILE A 88 28.56 -4.37 0.93
CA ILE A 88 27.17 -3.96 1.08
C ILE A 88 26.84 -3.68 2.55
N LYS A 89 27.32 -4.50 3.48
CA LYS A 89 27.15 -4.29 4.94
C LYS A 89 27.79 -3.01 5.47
N GLN A 90 28.74 -2.40 4.73
CA GLN A 90 29.39 -1.14 5.11
C GLN A 90 28.63 0.11 4.61
N ILE A 91 27.64 -0.05 3.74
CA ILE A 91 26.80 1.05 3.29
C ILE A 91 26.04 1.63 4.50
N PRO A 92 26.03 2.96 4.71
CA PRO A 92 25.24 3.58 5.75
C PRO A 92 23.76 3.14 5.67
N HIS A 93 23.11 2.98 6.81
CA HIS A 93 21.71 2.55 6.92
C HIS A 93 21.42 1.10 6.51
N VAL A 94 22.41 0.29 6.20
CA VAL A 94 22.24 -1.15 6.05
C VAL A 94 22.28 -1.82 7.44
N ALA A 95 21.14 -2.31 7.88
CA ALA A 95 21.02 -3.03 9.15
C ALA A 95 21.53 -4.47 9.08
N ALA A 96 21.28 -5.14 7.95
CA ALA A 96 21.77 -6.50 7.68
C ALA A 96 21.83 -6.77 6.18
N ALA A 97 22.71 -7.68 5.78
CA ALA A 97 22.70 -8.26 4.43
C ALA A 97 23.01 -9.76 4.55
N THR A 98 22.26 -10.56 3.82
CA THR A 98 22.40 -12.03 3.85
C THR A 98 22.21 -12.61 2.46
N PRO A 99 23.04 -13.60 2.07
CA PRO A 99 22.72 -14.41 0.93
C PRO A 99 21.43 -15.18 1.19
N TYR A 100 20.69 -15.43 0.13
CA TYR A 100 19.47 -16.21 0.12
C TYR A 100 19.58 -17.26 -0.97
N ALA A 101 19.45 -18.52 -0.60
CA ALA A 101 19.48 -19.63 -1.53
C ALA A 101 18.25 -20.51 -1.35
N GLN A 102 17.74 -21.06 -2.45
CA GLN A 102 16.62 -21.99 -2.44
C GLN A 102 17.05 -23.38 -2.93
N GLY A 103 16.30 -24.39 -2.53
CA GLY A 103 16.57 -25.77 -2.88
C GLY A 103 16.23 -26.19 -4.32
N TYR A 104 15.84 -25.24 -5.20
CA TYR A 104 15.39 -25.57 -6.58
C TYR A 104 16.45 -26.25 -7.45
N ASN A 105 17.73 -25.98 -7.18
CA ASN A 105 18.83 -26.57 -7.93
C ASN A 105 19.27 -27.92 -7.37
N LEU A 106 18.55 -28.46 -6.41
CA LEU A 106 18.81 -29.75 -5.81
C LEU A 106 17.66 -30.72 -6.10
N GLU A 107 17.98 -31.97 -6.30
CA GLU A 107 16.99 -33.05 -6.34
C GLU A 107 16.97 -33.78 -4.98
N GLY A 108 15.78 -33.89 -4.40
CA GLY A 108 15.68 -34.55 -3.11
C GLY A 108 14.29 -34.42 -2.49
N THR A 109 14.18 -34.96 -1.29
CA THR A 109 12.93 -34.95 -0.51
C THR A 109 13.23 -34.83 0.98
N ILE A 110 12.31 -34.23 1.71
CA ILE A 110 12.26 -34.30 3.16
C ILE A 110 11.19 -35.31 3.52
N THR A 111 11.59 -36.35 4.29
CA THR A 111 10.68 -37.41 4.70
C THR A 111 10.48 -37.42 6.21
N ALA A 112 9.30 -37.89 6.64
CA ALA A 112 8.96 -38.04 8.06
C ALA A 112 7.99 -39.20 8.28
N GLY A 113 7.86 -39.57 9.57
CA GLY A 113 6.97 -40.62 10.01
C GLY A 113 7.55 -42.01 9.84
N ARG A 114 6.73 -43.04 10.20
CA ARG A 114 7.20 -44.42 10.15
C ARG A 114 7.36 -44.90 8.71
N ASN A 115 8.56 -45.39 8.36
CA ASN A 115 8.97 -45.84 7.02
C ASN A 115 8.81 -44.73 5.97
N ASP A 116 9.24 -43.53 6.27
CA ASP A 116 9.25 -42.34 5.35
C ASP A 116 7.93 -42.13 4.59
N ARG A 117 6.84 -42.37 5.32
CA ARG A 117 5.48 -42.32 4.74
C ARG A 117 5.11 -40.93 4.23
N TYR A 118 5.50 -39.94 4.96
CA TYR A 118 5.20 -38.55 4.63
C TYR A 118 6.39 -37.92 3.96
N MET A 119 6.15 -37.23 2.85
CA MET A 119 7.21 -36.61 2.05
C MET A 119 6.86 -35.17 1.71
N MET A 120 7.88 -34.35 1.62
CA MET A 120 7.80 -32.95 1.20
C MET A 120 8.93 -32.69 0.21
N ASP A 121 8.65 -31.89 -0.82
CA ASP A 121 9.64 -31.42 -1.79
C ASP A 121 10.64 -30.46 -1.14
N ILE A 122 11.89 -30.45 -1.61
CA ILE A 122 12.95 -29.58 -1.09
C ILE A 122 12.90 -28.15 -1.64
N SER A 123 11.97 -27.80 -2.52
CA SER A 123 11.78 -26.43 -3.01
C SER A 123 11.54 -25.42 -1.88
N ASN A 124 10.96 -25.88 -0.77
CA ASN A 124 10.74 -25.08 0.45
C ASN A 124 11.97 -25.02 1.38
N LEU A 125 13.12 -25.57 0.95
CA LEU A 125 14.37 -25.48 1.67
C LEU A 125 15.06 -24.16 1.38
N ILE A 126 15.39 -23.39 2.43
CA ILE A 126 15.94 -22.04 2.33
C ILE A 126 17.27 -22.00 3.06
N GLY A 127 18.30 -21.45 2.40
CA GLY A 127 19.59 -21.15 3.01
C GLY A 127 19.73 -19.65 3.30
N ILE A 128 20.02 -19.30 4.55
CA ILE A 128 20.18 -17.92 5.00
C ILE A 128 21.27 -17.83 6.08
N ASP A 129 21.88 -16.65 6.26
CA ASP A 129 22.83 -16.43 7.36
C ASP A 129 22.06 -16.25 8.68
N PRO A 130 22.24 -17.13 9.69
CA PRO A 130 21.53 -17.02 10.96
C PRO A 130 21.76 -15.70 11.69
N THR A 131 22.93 -15.07 11.49
CA THR A 131 23.26 -13.80 12.15
C THR A 131 22.46 -12.60 11.60
N ALA A 132 21.89 -12.75 10.41
CA ALA A 132 21.08 -11.73 9.78
C ALA A 132 19.60 -11.83 10.13
N LEU A 133 19.13 -12.98 10.64
CA LEU A 133 17.69 -13.22 10.85
C LEU A 133 17.08 -12.21 11.83
N GLU A 134 17.67 -12.03 13.00
CA GLU A 134 17.17 -11.10 14.01
C GLU A 134 17.26 -9.63 13.55
N PRO A 135 18.38 -9.13 13.01
CA PRO A 135 18.45 -7.77 12.44
C PRO A 135 17.48 -7.53 11.27
N MET A 136 17.12 -8.57 10.51
CA MET A 136 16.08 -8.51 9.48
C MET A 136 14.67 -8.55 10.06
N GLY A 137 14.53 -8.59 11.37
CA GLY A 137 13.26 -8.56 12.08
C GLY A 137 12.49 -9.88 12.08
N PHE A 138 13.16 -11.02 11.79
CA PHE A 138 12.53 -12.32 12.01
C PHE A 138 12.42 -12.60 13.50
N THR A 139 11.35 -13.29 13.90
CA THR A 139 11.11 -13.66 15.30
C THR A 139 10.82 -15.15 15.43
N LEU A 140 11.14 -15.71 16.57
CA LEU A 140 10.84 -17.11 16.88
C LEU A 140 9.53 -17.19 17.67
N GLN A 141 8.68 -18.14 17.32
CA GLN A 141 7.53 -18.54 18.10
C GLN A 141 7.98 -19.43 19.28
N SER A 142 9.00 -20.28 19.06
CA SER A 142 9.57 -21.16 20.06
C SER A 142 10.99 -21.59 19.69
N GLY A 143 11.77 -22.08 20.66
CA GLY A 143 13.12 -22.58 20.44
C GLY A 143 14.21 -21.50 20.50
N SER A 144 15.28 -21.68 19.73
CA SER A 144 16.44 -20.78 19.67
C SER A 144 16.96 -20.64 18.25
N TRP A 145 17.75 -19.58 17.99
CA TRP A 145 18.45 -19.43 16.73
C TRP A 145 19.50 -20.56 16.53
N PRO A 146 19.72 -20.98 15.27
CA PRO A 146 20.78 -21.96 14.98
C PRO A 146 22.15 -21.40 15.36
N THR A 147 23.06 -22.28 15.72
CA THR A 147 24.46 -21.88 15.98
C THR A 147 25.15 -21.42 14.69
N ASN A 148 26.10 -20.48 14.80
CA ASN A 148 26.86 -20.00 13.64
C ASN A 148 27.88 -20.99 13.08
N THR A 149 28.10 -22.13 13.77
CA THR A 149 29.04 -23.14 13.33
C THR A 149 28.41 -24.04 12.27
N PRO A 150 28.89 -24.04 11.03
CA PRO A 150 28.34 -24.88 9.97
C PRO A 150 28.55 -26.36 10.27
N ALA A 151 27.69 -27.20 9.71
CA ALA A 151 27.85 -28.63 9.81
C ALA A 151 29.12 -29.11 9.04
N SER A 152 29.83 -30.08 9.57
CA SER A 152 30.92 -30.67 8.82
C SER A 152 30.41 -31.50 7.64
N GLU A 153 31.20 -31.70 6.60
CA GLU A 153 30.83 -32.56 5.46
C GLU A 153 30.45 -34.00 5.88
N LYS A 154 30.94 -34.46 7.02
CA LYS A 154 30.63 -35.79 7.57
C LYS A 154 29.46 -35.78 8.55
N ALA A 155 28.86 -34.64 8.78
CA ALA A 155 27.70 -34.53 9.68
C ALA A 155 26.54 -35.40 9.20
N THR A 156 25.83 -35.98 10.13
CA THR A 156 24.61 -36.76 9.89
C THR A 156 23.36 -36.00 10.32
N LYS A 157 23.56 -34.84 10.94
CA LYS A 157 22.48 -33.96 11.42
C LYS A 157 22.70 -32.53 10.95
N LEU A 158 21.62 -31.84 10.65
CA LEU A 158 21.58 -30.41 10.28
C LEU A 158 20.61 -29.69 11.21
N GLN A 159 21.04 -28.57 11.78
CA GLN A 159 20.15 -27.68 12.52
C GLN A 159 19.29 -26.85 11.57
N VAL A 160 18.01 -26.82 11.84
CA VAL A 160 17.05 -26.11 11.00
C VAL A 160 16.07 -25.29 11.84
N LEU A 161 15.59 -24.17 11.26
CA LEU A 161 14.36 -23.53 11.68
C LEU A 161 13.23 -24.01 10.77
N VAL A 162 12.03 -24.05 11.29
CA VAL A 162 10.84 -24.42 10.52
C VAL A 162 9.74 -23.37 10.70
N GLY A 163 8.89 -23.21 9.70
CA GLY A 163 7.67 -22.47 9.86
C GLY A 163 6.63 -23.27 10.65
N SER A 164 5.72 -22.59 11.35
CA SER A 164 4.71 -23.25 12.21
C SER A 164 3.79 -24.20 11.45
N SER A 165 3.54 -23.94 10.17
CA SER A 165 2.66 -24.75 9.31
C SER A 165 3.41 -25.73 8.41
N THR A 166 4.73 -25.89 8.59
CA THR A 166 5.57 -26.80 7.77
C THR A 166 5.03 -28.25 7.75
N GLY A 167 4.42 -28.70 8.84
CA GLY A 167 3.83 -30.04 8.94
C GLY A 167 2.68 -30.29 7.94
N TYR A 168 2.01 -29.24 7.44
CA TYR A 168 0.98 -29.33 6.42
C TYR A 168 1.53 -29.48 5.00
N ASN A 169 2.81 -29.15 4.76
CA ASN A 169 3.44 -29.33 3.44
C ASN A 169 3.81 -30.79 3.13
N PHE A 170 3.71 -31.67 4.10
CA PHE A 170 3.94 -33.09 3.89
C PHE A 170 2.72 -33.74 3.24
N GLU A 171 2.98 -34.60 2.26
CA GLU A 171 2.00 -35.41 1.58
C GLU A 171 2.14 -36.90 1.96
N ASP A 172 1.03 -37.66 1.95
CA ASP A 172 1.04 -39.11 2.18
C ASP A 172 1.45 -39.85 0.89
N SER A 173 2.72 -40.28 0.82
CA SER A 173 3.29 -40.98 -0.35
C SER A 173 2.58 -42.27 -0.72
N ARG A 174 1.82 -42.87 0.20
CA ARG A 174 1.02 -44.09 -0.04
C ARG A 174 -0.31 -43.84 -0.73
N LYS A 175 -0.69 -42.59 -0.91
CA LYS A 175 -1.92 -42.21 -1.62
C LYS A 175 -1.60 -41.83 -3.05
N SER A 176 -2.54 -42.16 -3.96
CA SER A 176 -2.44 -41.72 -5.35
C SER A 176 -2.32 -40.22 -5.43
N TYR A 177 -1.57 -39.71 -6.40
CA TYR A 177 -1.34 -38.27 -6.65
C TYR A 177 -2.66 -37.49 -6.76
N ASN A 178 -3.67 -38.06 -7.39
CA ASN A 178 -5.00 -37.42 -7.57
C ASN A 178 -5.93 -37.58 -6.36
N SER A 179 -5.48 -38.18 -5.27
CA SER A 179 -6.32 -38.39 -4.08
C SER A 179 -6.34 -37.14 -3.19
N PRO A 180 -7.51 -36.57 -2.88
CA PRO A 180 -7.61 -35.45 -1.92
C PRO A 180 -7.06 -35.83 -0.53
N LYS A 181 -6.99 -37.11 -0.19
CA LYS A 181 -6.45 -37.62 1.09
C LYS A 181 -4.93 -37.66 1.13
N ARG A 182 -4.26 -37.34 0.01
CA ARG A 182 -2.80 -37.22 -0.06
C ARG A 182 -2.30 -35.97 0.62
N TYR A 183 -3.10 -34.90 0.58
CA TYR A 183 -2.73 -33.55 1.03
C TYR A 183 -3.57 -33.16 2.25
N ARG A 184 -3.01 -32.28 3.09
CA ARG A 184 -3.69 -31.60 4.17
C ARG A 184 -3.33 -30.14 4.14
N TYR A 185 -4.31 -29.30 4.42
CA TYR A 185 -4.15 -27.85 4.45
C TYR A 185 -4.54 -27.33 5.83
N GLU A 186 -3.91 -26.26 6.25
CA GLU A 186 -4.27 -25.54 7.47
C GLU A 186 -5.73 -25.07 7.38
N GLY A 187 -6.51 -25.24 8.45
CA GLY A 187 -7.95 -24.94 8.46
C GLY A 187 -8.85 -25.98 7.80
N GLN A 188 -8.31 -27.07 7.26
CA GLN A 188 -9.11 -28.16 6.71
C GLN A 188 -9.84 -28.92 7.82
N THR A 189 -11.16 -29.12 7.68
CA THR A 189 -11.99 -29.84 8.64
C THR A 189 -12.42 -31.22 8.16
N ASP A 190 -12.70 -32.11 9.09
CA ASP A 190 -13.33 -33.41 8.83
C ASP A 190 -14.87 -33.25 8.62
N ALA A 191 -15.56 -34.37 8.35
CA ALA A 191 -17.02 -34.40 8.17
C ALA A 191 -17.81 -33.92 9.42
N ASN A 192 -17.16 -33.86 10.58
CA ASN A 192 -17.74 -33.42 11.84
C ASN A 192 -17.40 -31.96 12.18
N GLY A 193 -16.71 -31.24 11.28
CA GLY A 193 -16.29 -29.86 11.47
C GLY A 193 -15.06 -29.70 12.38
N LYS A 194 -14.36 -30.79 12.72
CA LYS A 194 -13.12 -30.76 13.49
C LYS A 194 -11.93 -30.55 12.55
N GLU A 195 -11.06 -29.61 12.90
CA GLU A 195 -9.83 -29.35 12.17
C GLU A 195 -8.92 -30.57 12.12
N LEU A 196 -8.41 -30.88 10.93
CA LEU A 196 -7.48 -31.98 10.71
C LEU A 196 -6.07 -31.54 11.07
N PRO A 197 -5.35 -32.24 11.99
CA PRO A 197 -3.97 -31.91 12.32
C PRO A 197 -3.08 -32.19 11.09
N PRO A 198 -1.88 -31.56 11.01
CA PRO A 198 -0.91 -31.86 9.96
C PRO A 198 -0.54 -33.34 9.94
N PHE A 199 0.04 -33.82 8.85
CA PHE A 199 0.55 -35.20 8.79
C PHE A 199 1.79 -35.41 9.62
N VAL A 200 2.58 -34.35 9.81
CA VAL A 200 3.84 -34.38 10.56
C VAL A 200 3.74 -33.35 11.69
N ASP A 201 3.98 -33.84 12.89
CA ASP A 201 4.10 -32.99 14.09
C ASP A 201 5.57 -32.53 14.19
N ILE A 202 5.82 -31.25 13.94
CA ILE A 202 7.17 -30.67 13.90
C ILE A 202 7.91 -30.79 15.24
N ASP A 203 7.19 -30.92 16.36
CA ASP A 203 7.79 -31.03 17.69
C ASP A 203 8.15 -32.48 18.06
N LYS A 204 7.52 -33.50 17.43
CA LYS A 204 7.64 -34.89 17.83
C LYS A 204 8.26 -35.80 16.77
N ASP A 205 7.96 -35.51 15.51
CA ASP A 205 8.38 -36.39 14.41
C ASP A 205 9.78 -36.04 13.94
N LYS A 206 10.57 -37.09 13.68
CA LYS A 206 11.90 -36.93 13.07
C LYS A 206 11.75 -36.70 11.58
N MET A 207 12.42 -35.69 11.08
CA MET A 207 12.50 -35.37 9.66
C MET A 207 13.89 -35.72 9.12
N THR A 208 13.93 -36.27 7.92
CA THR A 208 15.15 -36.66 7.20
C THR A 208 15.17 -35.98 5.83
N LEU A 209 16.21 -35.19 5.60
CA LEU A 209 16.51 -34.65 4.28
C LEU A 209 17.33 -35.65 3.49
N THR A 210 16.87 -36.01 2.31
CA THR A 210 17.60 -36.89 1.39
C THR A 210 17.80 -36.18 0.06
N ILE A 211 19.05 -35.96 -0.31
CA ILE A 211 19.44 -35.52 -1.65
C ILE A 211 19.72 -36.78 -2.47
N LYS A 212 19.19 -36.81 -3.68
CA LYS A 212 19.31 -37.93 -4.59
C LYS A 212 19.58 -37.46 -6.02
N THR A 213 20.20 -38.29 -6.80
CA THR A 213 20.53 -38.02 -8.21
C THR A 213 20.31 -39.25 -9.04
N GLY A 214 19.78 -39.11 -10.27
CA GLY A 214 19.55 -40.22 -11.18
C GLY A 214 18.28 -41.03 -10.84
N GLU A 215 18.01 -42.04 -11.65
CA GLU A 215 16.86 -42.91 -11.51
C GLU A 215 17.28 -44.39 -11.50
N GLY A 216 16.56 -45.22 -10.77
CA GLY A 216 16.73 -46.64 -10.75
C GLY A 216 18.10 -47.11 -10.19
N SER A 217 18.79 -47.99 -10.93
CA SER A 217 20.07 -48.58 -10.49
C SER A 217 21.27 -47.63 -10.43
N THR A 218 21.13 -46.44 -10.95
CA THR A 218 22.16 -45.39 -10.95
C THR A 218 21.92 -44.33 -9.87
N GLU A 219 20.87 -44.48 -9.07
CA GLU A 219 20.53 -43.55 -8.00
C GLU A 219 21.63 -43.54 -6.93
N LYS A 220 22.13 -42.33 -6.67
CA LYS A 220 22.97 -42.07 -5.52
C LYS A 220 22.18 -41.19 -4.58
N SER A 221 22.24 -41.49 -3.30
CA SER A 221 21.53 -40.68 -2.29
C SER A 221 22.40 -40.49 -1.06
N ARG A 222 22.15 -39.36 -0.38
CA ARG A 222 22.72 -39.05 0.91
C ARG A 222 21.71 -38.37 1.78
N SER A 223 21.62 -38.76 3.04
CA SER A 223 20.60 -38.33 3.97
C SER A 223 21.17 -37.68 5.22
N TRP A 224 20.46 -36.71 5.74
CA TRP A 224 20.73 -36.00 7.00
C TRP A 224 19.46 -35.94 7.83
N GLN A 225 19.60 -36.18 9.14
CA GLN A 225 18.53 -35.95 10.08
C GLN A 225 18.40 -34.43 10.33
N LEU A 226 17.22 -33.88 10.21
CA LEU A 226 16.94 -32.47 10.54
C LEU A 226 16.67 -32.35 12.04
N GLU A 227 17.43 -31.48 12.70
CA GLU A 227 17.28 -31.14 14.11
C GLU A 227 16.63 -29.76 14.18
N ILE A 228 15.32 -29.71 14.48
CA ILE A 228 14.59 -28.49 14.63
C ILE A 228 15.03 -27.77 15.89
N VAL A 229 15.64 -26.61 15.76
CA VAL A 229 16.14 -25.81 16.89
C VAL A 229 15.18 -24.68 17.26
N GLY A 230 14.33 -24.26 16.34
CA GLY A 230 13.31 -23.23 16.58
C GLY A 230 12.23 -23.20 15.51
N VAL A 231 11.12 -22.58 15.86
CA VAL A 231 9.96 -22.35 15.00
C VAL A 231 9.83 -20.87 14.72
N LEU A 232 9.76 -20.49 13.45
CA LEU A 232 9.58 -19.09 13.04
C LEU A 232 8.15 -18.61 13.28
N THR A 233 8.03 -17.35 13.65
CA THR A 233 6.73 -16.67 13.66
C THR A 233 6.32 -16.42 12.20
N PRO A 234 5.10 -16.82 11.78
CA PRO A 234 4.61 -16.55 10.43
C PRO A 234 4.55 -15.05 10.15
N ASP A 235 5.16 -14.63 9.05
CA ASP A 235 5.15 -13.25 8.59
C ASP A 235 5.08 -13.21 7.06
N GLY A 236 3.88 -12.95 6.53
CA GLY A 236 3.65 -12.92 5.08
C GLY A 236 4.46 -11.85 4.36
N ALA A 237 4.78 -10.75 5.02
CA ALA A 237 5.61 -9.69 4.45
C ALA A 237 7.07 -10.11 4.23
N LYS A 238 7.54 -11.09 4.99
CA LYS A 238 8.90 -11.65 4.87
C LYS A 238 8.98 -12.92 4.01
N GLY A 239 7.85 -13.36 3.51
CA GLY A 239 7.74 -14.49 2.61
C GLY A 239 7.02 -15.70 3.22
N TYR A 240 6.33 -16.43 2.36
CA TYR A 240 5.56 -17.63 2.73
C TYR A 240 6.39 -18.73 3.44
N TRP A 241 7.70 -18.75 3.21
CA TRP A 241 8.61 -19.70 3.85
C TRP A 241 8.72 -19.50 5.38
N THR A 242 8.41 -18.32 5.91
CA THR A 242 8.35 -18.11 7.36
C THR A 242 7.23 -18.93 8.01
N GLN A 243 6.16 -19.22 7.25
CA GLN A 243 5.04 -20.02 7.69
C GLN A 243 5.27 -21.53 7.45
N SER A 244 5.88 -21.91 6.32
CA SER A 244 5.87 -23.29 5.83
C SER A 244 7.22 -23.82 5.33
N GLY A 245 8.30 -23.01 5.40
CA GLY A 245 9.61 -23.40 4.93
C GLY A 245 10.45 -24.16 5.97
N VAL A 246 11.55 -24.72 5.49
CA VAL A 246 12.65 -25.28 6.30
C VAL A 246 13.89 -24.45 6.03
N VAL A 247 14.42 -23.80 7.06
CA VAL A 247 15.52 -22.84 6.93
C VAL A 247 16.81 -23.44 7.49
N LEU A 248 17.81 -23.48 6.63
CA LEU A 248 19.18 -23.92 6.94
C LEU A 248 20.12 -22.71 7.02
N ARG A 249 21.27 -22.90 7.62
CA ARG A 249 22.41 -22.00 7.43
C ARG A 249 22.83 -22.00 5.96
N ILE A 250 23.21 -20.84 5.45
CA ILE A 250 23.68 -20.71 4.06
C ILE A 250 24.87 -21.62 3.77
N GLN A 251 25.79 -21.80 4.74
CA GLN A 251 26.94 -22.67 4.60
C GLN A 251 26.53 -24.16 4.51
N ASP A 252 25.48 -24.57 5.23
CA ASP A 252 24.95 -25.93 5.12
C ASP A 252 24.27 -26.14 3.75
N MET A 253 23.58 -25.13 3.23
CA MET A 253 23.01 -25.17 1.88
C MET A 253 24.12 -25.30 0.82
N GLN A 254 25.21 -24.54 0.92
CA GLN A 254 26.36 -24.64 0.02
C GLN A 254 27.01 -26.04 0.10
N MET A 255 27.10 -26.62 1.31
CA MET A 255 27.57 -27.99 1.49
C MET A 255 26.65 -29.00 0.75
N LEU A 256 25.34 -28.85 0.86
CA LEU A 256 24.37 -29.68 0.12
C LEU A 256 24.55 -29.58 -1.39
N GLN A 257 24.72 -28.35 -1.90
CA GLN A 257 24.98 -28.09 -3.32
C GLN A 257 26.27 -28.74 -3.80
N LYS A 258 27.33 -28.62 -3.00
CA LYS A 258 28.60 -29.30 -3.29
C LYS A 258 28.45 -30.82 -3.36
N VAL A 259 27.76 -31.41 -2.38
CA VAL A 259 27.48 -32.88 -2.36
C VAL A 259 26.70 -33.30 -3.59
N TYR A 260 25.68 -32.50 -3.98
CA TYR A 260 24.88 -32.77 -5.19
C TYR A 260 25.75 -32.71 -6.45
N CYS A 261 26.58 -31.68 -6.61
CA CYS A 261 27.51 -31.56 -7.75
C CYS A 261 28.53 -32.72 -7.81
N ASP A 262 29.06 -33.18 -6.67
CA ASP A 262 29.96 -34.34 -6.59
C ASP A 262 29.25 -35.62 -7.02
N MET A 263 27.97 -35.78 -6.67
CA MET A 263 27.17 -36.94 -7.05
C MET A 263 26.82 -36.96 -8.55
N THR A 264 26.47 -35.79 -9.13
CA THR A 264 26.16 -35.63 -10.56
C THR A 264 27.37 -35.50 -11.43
N LYS A 265 28.57 -35.30 -10.88
CA LYS A 265 29.80 -34.94 -11.57
C LYS A 265 29.69 -33.65 -12.38
N THR A 266 28.83 -32.75 -11.95
CA THR A 266 28.71 -31.39 -12.50
C THR A 266 29.71 -30.48 -11.81
N LYS A 267 30.22 -29.48 -12.53
CA LYS A 267 31.09 -28.48 -11.95
C LYS A 267 30.23 -27.53 -11.14
N LEU A 268 30.56 -27.29 -9.88
CA LEU A 268 29.92 -26.22 -9.10
C LEU A 268 30.19 -24.92 -9.82
N GLU A 269 29.13 -24.21 -10.22
CA GLU A 269 29.28 -22.88 -10.74
C GLU A 269 29.88 -21.96 -9.69
N GLU A 270 30.68 -21.00 -10.13
CA GLU A 270 31.50 -20.19 -9.23
C GLU A 270 30.65 -19.48 -8.19
N LYS A 271 31.24 -19.32 -7.04
CA LYS A 271 30.92 -18.68 -5.74
C LYS A 271 29.97 -17.46 -5.69
N SER A 272 29.16 -17.20 -6.73
CA SER A 272 28.18 -16.13 -6.75
C SER A 272 26.87 -16.63 -6.15
N TYR A 273 26.34 -15.88 -5.21
CA TYR A 273 24.99 -16.11 -4.71
C TYR A 273 23.96 -15.72 -5.77
N GLU A 274 22.88 -16.49 -5.88
CA GLU A 274 21.78 -16.17 -6.79
C GLU A 274 21.02 -14.92 -6.33
N GLN A 275 20.96 -14.72 -5.01
CA GLN A 275 20.20 -13.63 -4.42
C GLN A 275 20.79 -13.20 -3.08
N VAL A 276 20.76 -11.91 -2.80
CA VAL A 276 21.11 -11.31 -1.51
C VAL A 276 19.98 -10.42 -1.03
N TYR A 277 19.57 -10.59 0.21
CA TYR A 277 18.62 -9.72 0.88
C TYR A 277 19.36 -8.69 1.72
N VAL A 278 19.01 -7.43 1.54
CA VAL A 278 19.57 -6.31 2.28
C VAL A 278 18.44 -5.63 3.05
N LYS A 279 18.59 -5.50 4.35
CA LYS A 279 17.66 -4.80 5.23
C LYS A 279 18.18 -3.40 5.48
N VAL A 280 17.34 -2.41 5.25
CA VAL A 280 17.59 -1.00 5.55
C VAL A 280 16.90 -0.66 6.88
N ASP A 281 17.51 0.18 7.69
CA ASP A 281 17.03 0.54 9.04
C ASP A 281 15.76 1.40 9.00
N ASP A 282 15.62 2.26 7.98
CA ASP A 282 14.43 3.10 7.81
C ASP A 282 14.04 3.22 6.32
N LEU A 283 12.74 3.32 6.08
CA LEU A 283 12.16 3.40 4.74
C LEU A 283 12.67 4.61 3.92
N SER A 284 13.00 5.71 4.59
CA SER A 284 13.48 6.93 3.93
C SER A 284 14.84 6.76 3.25
N TYR A 285 15.67 5.80 3.69
CA TYR A 285 17.01 5.54 3.16
C TYR A 285 17.06 4.41 2.13
N VAL A 286 15.93 3.74 1.83
CA VAL A 286 15.92 2.59 0.89
C VAL A 286 16.44 2.98 -0.49
N THR A 287 16.01 4.13 -1.01
CA THR A 287 16.46 4.63 -2.32
C THR A 287 17.96 4.97 -2.31
N ASP A 288 18.48 5.56 -1.23
CA ASP A 288 19.89 5.93 -1.11
C ASP A 288 20.77 4.67 -1.01
N VAL A 289 20.35 3.68 -0.23
CA VAL A 289 21.03 2.38 -0.14
C VAL A 289 21.02 1.65 -1.47
N GLU A 290 19.90 1.65 -2.19
CA GLU A 290 19.78 1.03 -3.51
C GLU A 290 20.71 1.70 -4.53
N ASN A 291 20.78 3.03 -4.54
CA ASN A 291 21.73 3.77 -5.37
C ASN A 291 23.19 3.41 -5.03
N ALA A 292 23.53 3.31 -3.75
CA ALA A 292 24.88 2.90 -3.33
C ALA A 292 25.21 1.46 -3.76
N ILE A 293 24.22 0.56 -3.75
CA ILE A 293 24.38 -0.81 -4.29
C ILE A 293 24.62 -0.77 -5.81
N HIS A 294 23.93 0.10 -6.53
CA HIS A 294 24.15 0.32 -7.98
C HIS A 294 25.53 0.88 -8.26
N GLU A 295 26.06 1.79 -7.43
CA GLU A 295 27.43 2.33 -7.55
C GLU A 295 28.49 1.24 -7.35
N LEU A 296 28.21 0.20 -6.55
CA LEU A 296 29.07 -0.98 -6.43
C LEU A 296 29.04 -1.89 -7.69
N GLY A 297 28.13 -1.61 -8.66
CA GLY A 297 27.98 -2.35 -9.90
C GLY A 297 26.81 -3.37 -9.91
N PHE A 298 26.08 -3.49 -8.82
CA PHE A 298 24.93 -4.40 -8.71
C PHE A 298 23.64 -3.69 -9.14
N SER A 299 23.38 -3.64 -10.45
CA SER A 299 22.21 -2.91 -11.00
C SER A 299 20.91 -3.70 -11.02
N ASN A 300 20.96 -5.02 -10.80
CA ASN A 300 19.78 -5.88 -10.81
C ASN A 300 19.20 -5.99 -9.39
N THR A 301 18.54 -4.92 -8.95
CA THR A 301 17.89 -4.83 -7.64
C THR A 301 16.37 -4.82 -7.78
N TYR A 302 15.69 -5.25 -6.74
CA TYR A 302 14.25 -5.12 -6.58
C TYR A 302 13.93 -4.66 -5.15
N SER A 303 13.11 -3.63 -5.03
CA SER A 303 12.58 -3.19 -3.75
C SER A 303 11.08 -2.89 -3.85
N MET A 304 10.34 -3.15 -2.79
CA MET A 304 8.93 -2.75 -2.70
C MET A 304 8.78 -1.22 -2.67
N ASN A 305 9.85 -0.49 -2.33
CA ASN A 305 9.84 0.96 -2.36
C ASN A 305 9.69 1.51 -3.79
N GLN A 306 10.31 0.88 -4.79
CA GLN A 306 10.09 1.23 -6.20
C GLN A 306 8.61 1.11 -6.59
N GLN A 307 7.99 0.00 -6.22
CA GLN A 307 6.56 -0.23 -6.47
C GLN A 307 5.69 0.83 -5.77
N ARG A 308 6.03 1.17 -4.53
CA ARG A 308 5.38 2.25 -3.77
C ARG A 308 5.50 3.60 -4.47
N GLU A 309 6.69 3.98 -4.95
CA GLU A 309 6.90 5.23 -5.68
C GLU A 309 6.07 5.29 -6.97
N GLU A 310 6.00 4.21 -7.73
CA GLU A 310 5.18 4.15 -8.94
C GLU A 310 3.69 4.29 -8.63
N MET A 311 3.21 3.61 -7.60
CA MET A 311 1.83 3.76 -7.11
C MET A 311 1.55 5.19 -6.66
N GLN A 312 2.46 5.83 -5.93
CA GLN A 312 2.31 7.23 -5.51
C GLN A 312 2.27 8.19 -6.71
N LYS A 313 3.12 8.00 -7.71
CA LYS A 313 3.10 8.78 -8.97
C LYS A 313 1.75 8.63 -9.67
N GLN A 314 1.18 7.45 -9.70
CA GLN A 314 -0.12 7.19 -10.31
C GLN A 314 -1.26 7.87 -9.53
N VAL A 315 -1.25 7.77 -8.18
CA VAL A 315 -2.21 8.50 -7.32
C VAL A 315 -2.11 10.00 -7.54
N MET A 316 -0.91 10.57 -7.57
CA MET A 316 -0.68 11.99 -7.82
C MET A 316 -1.22 12.41 -9.19
N LYS A 317 -1.03 11.60 -10.23
CA LYS A 317 -1.55 11.85 -11.58
C LYS A 317 -3.09 11.89 -11.59
N SER A 318 -3.72 10.94 -10.93
CA SER A 318 -5.18 10.92 -10.76
C SER A 318 -5.68 12.14 -9.98
N GLN A 319 -5.02 12.49 -8.88
CA GLN A 319 -5.34 13.67 -8.08
C GLN A 319 -5.23 14.98 -8.88
N MET A 320 -4.22 15.11 -9.76
CA MET A 320 -4.07 16.28 -10.64
C MET A 320 -5.25 16.40 -11.62
N ILE A 321 -5.66 15.31 -12.26
CA ILE A 321 -6.80 15.30 -13.19
C ILE A 321 -8.08 15.69 -12.45
N PHE A 322 -8.34 15.05 -11.35
CA PHE A 322 -9.53 15.29 -10.54
C PHE A 322 -9.53 16.68 -9.91
N GLY A 323 -8.36 17.13 -9.42
CA GLY A 323 -8.20 18.50 -8.94
C GLY A 323 -8.47 19.54 -10.01
N GLY A 324 -8.07 19.28 -11.24
CA GLY A 324 -8.41 20.14 -12.40
C GLY A 324 -9.92 20.25 -12.64
N ILE A 325 -10.63 19.12 -12.62
CA ILE A 325 -12.10 19.09 -12.79
C ILE A 325 -12.79 19.84 -11.63
N ALA A 326 -12.32 19.62 -10.40
CA ALA A 326 -12.84 20.32 -9.23
C ALA A 326 -12.60 21.84 -9.30
N ALA A 327 -11.43 22.28 -9.77
CA ALA A 327 -11.09 23.69 -9.94
C ALA A 327 -12.02 24.36 -10.99
N VAL A 328 -12.29 23.69 -12.11
CA VAL A 328 -13.24 24.18 -13.13
C VAL A 328 -14.64 24.29 -12.55
N SER A 329 -15.10 23.28 -11.79
CA SER A 329 -16.42 23.30 -11.14
C SER A 329 -16.57 24.48 -10.16
N LEU A 330 -15.52 24.75 -9.37
CA LEU A 330 -15.50 25.90 -8.46
C LEU A 330 -15.47 27.25 -9.20
N LEU A 331 -14.77 27.35 -10.33
CA LEU A 331 -14.74 28.53 -11.15
C LEU A 331 -16.14 28.82 -11.69
N VAL A 332 -16.86 27.81 -12.17
CA VAL A 332 -18.27 27.95 -12.62
C VAL A 332 -19.16 28.39 -11.46
N ALA A 333 -18.96 27.80 -10.26
CA ALA A 333 -19.69 28.21 -9.06
C ALA A 333 -19.45 29.72 -8.72
N ALA A 334 -18.17 30.15 -8.76
CA ALA A 334 -17.81 31.54 -8.51
C ALA A 334 -18.46 32.50 -9.55
N ILE A 335 -18.43 32.16 -10.83
CA ILE A 335 -19.10 32.94 -11.89
C ILE A 335 -20.60 33.02 -11.63
N ASN A 336 -21.25 31.94 -11.24
CA ASN A 336 -22.66 31.92 -10.91
C ASN A 336 -22.99 32.84 -9.71
N ILE A 337 -22.12 32.84 -8.68
CA ILE A 337 -22.27 33.76 -7.54
C ILE A 337 -22.15 35.22 -8.01
N ILE A 338 -21.13 35.56 -8.81
CA ILE A 338 -20.91 36.90 -9.36
C ILE A 338 -22.15 37.39 -10.14
N ASN A 339 -22.67 36.56 -11.03
CA ASN A 339 -23.82 36.87 -11.85
C ASN A 339 -25.08 37.10 -10.99
N THR A 340 -25.34 36.21 -10.03
CA THR A 340 -26.50 36.28 -9.15
C THR A 340 -26.44 37.51 -8.25
N MET A 341 -25.27 37.79 -7.65
CA MET A 341 -25.08 38.97 -6.81
C MET A 341 -25.15 40.27 -7.59
N THR A 342 -24.57 40.31 -8.82
CA THR A 342 -24.64 41.49 -9.69
C THR A 342 -26.10 41.82 -10.01
N MET A 343 -26.90 40.81 -10.34
CA MET A 343 -28.33 41.01 -10.64
C MET A 343 -29.12 41.43 -9.39
N ALA A 344 -28.80 40.85 -8.22
CA ALA A 344 -29.43 41.25 -6.95
C ALA A 344 -29.16 42.73 -6.61
N ILE A 345 -27.97 43.24 -6.95
CA ILE A 345 -27.61 44.65 -6.75
C ILE A 345 -28.42 45.55 -7.67
N TYR A 346 -28.57 45.19 -8.94
CA TYR A 346 -29.39 45.99 -9.87
C TYR A 346 -30.84 46.08 -9.42
N GLU A 347 -31.43 45.00 -8.93
CA GLU A 347 -32.80 44.96 -8.44
C GLU A 347 -33.03 45.74 -7.15
N ARG A 348 -31.97 45.94 -6.34
CA ARG A 348 -32.00 46.70 -5.08
C ARG A 348 -31.32 48.06 -5.17
N THR A 349 -31.09 48.56 -6.40
CA THR A 349 -30.38 49.84 -6.63
C THR A 349 -31.03 50.98 -5.86
N ARG A 350 -32.37 51.06 -5.82
CA ARG A 350 -33.11 52.07 -5.07
C ARG A 350 -32.91 51.98 -3.55
N GLU A 351 -32.91 50.74 -2.99
CA GLU A 351 -32.67 50.51 -1.55
C GLU A 351 -31.24 50.95 -1.17
N ILE A 352 -30.23 50.63 -2.03
CA ILE A 352 -28.85 51.09 -1.87
C ILE A 352 -28.74 52.61 -1.92
N GLY A 353 -29.45 53.24 -2.85
CA GLY A 353 -29.49 54.69 -2.96
C GLY A 353 -30.05 55.36 -1.70
N VAL A 354 -31.18 54.87 -1.18
CA VAL A 354 -31.78 55.38 0.05
C VAL A 354 -30.83 55.20 1.27
N MET A 355 -30.19 54.03 1.39
CA MET A 355 -29.21 53.82 2.48
C MET A 355 -28.06 54.82 2.43
N LYS A 356 -27.58 55.19 1.23
CA LYS A 356 -26.50 56.16 1.06
C LYS A 356 -26.96 57.61 1.42
N VAL A 357 -28.19 57.98 1.02
CA VAL A 357 -28.77 59.31 1.37
C VAL A 357 -28.99 59.43 2.88
N LEU A 358 -29.35 58.33 3.55
CA LEU A 358 -29.49 58.28 5.01
C LEU A 358 -28.15 58.26 5.76
N GLY A 359 -27.00 58.36 5.06
CA GLY A 359 -25.67 58.44 5.66
C GLY A 359 -25.05 57.10 6.03
N CYS A 360 -25.50 55.96 5.45
CA CYS A 360 -24.89 54.68 5.67
C CYS A 360 -23.45 54.65 5.09
N GLU A 361 -22.49 54.21 5.90
CA GLU A 361 -21.09 54.08 5.53
C GLU A 361 -20.93 53.10 4.36
N LEU A 362 -20.11 53.47 3.35
CA LEU A 362 -19.87 52.62 2.17
C LEU A 362 -19.29 51.26 2.53
N GLY A 363 -18.51 51.20 3.65
CA GLY A 363 -17.99 49.96 4.21
C GLY A 363 -19.09 49.00 4.63
N ASN A 364 -20.14 49.47 5.30
CA ASN A 364 -21.24 48.65 5.78
C ASN A 364 -22.05 48.06 4.62
N ILE A 365 -22.24 48.84 3.55
CA ILE A 365 -22.91 48.34 2.32
C ILE A 365 -22.08 47.24 1.68
N ARG A 366 -20.76 47.41 1.58
CA ARG A 366 -19.84 46.36 1.07
C ARG A 366 -19.89 45.11 1.91
N THR A 367 -19.79 45.23 3.23
CA THR A 367 -19.81 44.10 4.17
C THR A 367 -21.11 43.30 4.08
N MET A 368 -22.26 44.01 3.93
CA MET A 368 -23.55 43.34 3.76
C MET A 368 -23.56 42.40 2.55
N PHE A 369 -23.05 42.84 1.38
CA PHE A 369 -23.02 42.00 0.17
C PHE A 369 -21.98 40.91 0.26
N LEU A 370 -20.84 41.14 0.96
CA LEU A 370 -19.84 40.10 1.22
C LEU A 370 -20.40 39.04 2.14
N LEU A 371 -21.16 39.40 3.18
CA LEU A 371 -21.81 38.44 4.05
C LEU A 371 -22.91 37.64 3.31
N GLU A 372 -23.66 38.28 2.41
CA GLU A 372 -24.68 37.60 1.57
C GLU A 372 -24.02 36.54 0.69
N SER A 373 -22.92 36.86 -0.01
CA SER A 373 -22.20 35.91 -0.87
C SER A 373 -21.48 34.81 -0.07
N SER A 374 -20.88 35.13 1.09
CA SER A 374 -20.28 34.15 1.96
C SER A 374 -21.30 33.15 2.56
N THR A 375 -22.50 33.63 2.86
CA THR A 375 -23.62 32.80 3.33
C THR A 375 -24.08 31.82 2.23
N ILE A 376 -24.10 32.23 0.96
CA ILE A 376 -24.34 31.33 -0.17
C ILE A 376 -23.26 30.25 -0.23
N GLY A 377 -21.98 30.63 -0.09
CA GLY A 377 -20.86 29.70 -0.05
C GLY A 377 -20.97 28.71 1.12
N PHE A 378 -21.29 29.20 2.32
CA PHE A 378 -21.46 28.41 3.51
C PHE A 378 -22.60 27.39 3.39
N ILE A 379 -23.78 27.82 2.99
CA ILE A 379 -24.97 26.95 2.83
C ILE A 379 -24.72 25.92 1.71
N GLY A 380 -24.17 26.37 0.57
CA GLY A 380 -23.83 25.47 -0.54
C GLY A 380 -22.76 24.47 -0.14
N GLY A 381 -21.75 24.91 0.61
CA GLY A 381 -20.70 24.05 1.18
C GLY A 381 -21.26 23.01 2.15
N LEU A 382 -22.16 23.40 3.05
CA LEU A 382 -22.79 22.51 4.00
C LEU A 382 -23.64 21.43 3.30
N ILE A 383 -24.47 21.83 2.34
CA ILE A 383 -25.28 20.88 1.57
C ILE A 383 -24.37 19.97 0.73
N GLY A 384 -23.34 20.52 0.08
CA GLY A 384 -22.35 19.75 -0.68
C GLY A 384 -21.63 18.73 0.17
N LEU A 385 -21.25 19.10 1.40
CA LEU A 385 -20.65 18.18 2.38
C LEU A 385 -21.60 17.04 2.77
N ILE A 386 -22.87 17.33 3.07
CA ILE A 386 -23.88 16.31 3.40
C ILE A 386 -24.05 15.34 2.22
N ILE A 387 -24.15 15.85 1.00
CA ILE A 387 -24.26 15.00 -0.20
C ILE A 387 -23.01 14.15 -0.37
N SER A 388 -21.81 14.71 -0.13
CA SER A 388 -20.55 13.96 -0.19
C SER A 388 -20.49 12.82 0.83
N LEU A 389 -20.98 13.06 2.06
CA LEU A 389 -21.06 12.01 3.09
C LEU A 389 -22.00 10.87 2.67
N ILE A 390 -23.17 11.23 2.12
CA ILE A 390 -24.14 10.24 1.61
C ILE A 390 -23.52 9.47 0.44
N ALA A 391 -22.90 10.15 -0.51
CA ALA A 391 -22.25 9.52 -1.65
C ALA A 391 -21.09 8.59 -1.21
N SER A 392 -20.24 9.02 -0.27
CA SER A 392 -19.18 8.20 0.30
C SER A 392 -19.73 6.95 0.99
N PHE A 393 -20.80 7.09 1.77
CA PHE A 393 -21.46 5.95 2.42
C PHE A 393 -22.02 4.96 1.39
N VAL A 394 -22.67 5.44 0.35
CA VAL A 394 -23.22 4.60 -0.72
C VAL A 394 -22.10 3.88 -1.49
N LEU A 395 -21.02 4.59 -1.85
CA LEU A 395 -19.86 3.99 -2.54
C LEU A 395 -19.23 2.86 -1.70
N ASN A 396 -19.01 3.10 -0.41
CA ASN A 396 -18.45 2.09 0.47
C ASN A 396 -19.40 0.89 0.70
N HIS A 397 -20.70 1.13 0.73
CA HIS A 397 -21.68 0.04 0.89
C HIS A 397 -21.82 -0.81 -0.38
N LEU A 398 -21.76 -0.21 -1.56
CA LEU A 398 -21.79 -0.91 -2.83
C LEU A 398 -20.54 -1.79 -3.03
N SER A 399 -19.38 -1.34 -2.54
CA SER A 399 -18.15 -2.15 -2.61
C SER A 399 -18.25 -3.43 -1.79
N VAL A 400 -18.87 -3.38 -0.61
CA VAL A 400 -19.07 -4.54 0.27
C VAL A 400 -20.06 -5.55 -0.34
N LEU A 401 -21.04 -5.09 -1.13
CA LEU A 401 -22.03 -5.97 -1.77
C LEU A 401 -21.50 -6.69 -3.02
N GLY A 402 -20.23 -6.54 -3.38
CA GLY A 402 -19.63 -7.20 -4.56
C GLY A 402 -20.21 -6.76 -5.91
N GLN A 403 -21.11 -5.78 -5.93
CA GLN A 403 -21.59 -5.12 -7.14
C GLN A 403 -20.64 -3.98 -7.49
N GLY A 404 -19.35 -4.32 -7.72
CA GLY A 404 -18.32 -3.34 -7.99
C GLY A 404 -18.69 -2.48 -9.19
N PHE A 405 -19.01 -1.22 -8.92
CA PHE A 405 -18.87 -0.17 -9.92
C PHE A 405 -17.37 -0.14 -10.24
N ASP A 406 -16.99 -0.70 -11.38
CA ASP A 406 -15.60 -0.76 -11.79
C ASP A 406 -15.10 0.65 -12.11
N LEU A 407 -14.69 1.37 -11.06
CA LEU A 407 -14.01 2.66 -11.19
C LEU A 407 -12.56 2.49 -11.64
N SER A 408 -12.04 1.28 -11.77
CA SER A 408 -10.65 1.02 -12.15
C SER A 408 -10.29 1.63 -13.50
N GLY A 409 -11.24 1.63 -14.44
CA GLY A 409 -11.09 2.27 -15.73
C GLY A 409 -11.03 3.80 -15.67
N ILE A 410 -11.69 4.44 -14.69
CA ILE A 410 -11.68 5.90 -14.51
C ILE A 410 -10.52 6.34 -13.63
N MET A 411 -10.11 5.51 -12.68
CA MET A 411 -9.02 5.79 -11.73
C MET A 411 -7.64 5.31 -12.22
N GLY A 412 -7.54 4.74 -13.41
CA GLY A 412 -6.27 4.45 -14.08
C GLY A 412 -5.44 3.31 -13.46
N GLY A 413 -6.07 2.39 -12.72
CA GLY A 413 -5.38 1.28 -12.10
C GLY A 413 -6.16 -0.02 -12.20
N GLY A 414 -5.81 -0.85 -13.16
CA GLY A 414 -6.31 -2.22 -13.30
C GLY A 414 -5.70 -3.18 -12.29
N TYR A 415 -5.83 -2.90 -11.01
CA TYR A 415 -5.47 -3.87 -9.98
C TYR A 415 -6.75 -4.49 -9.45
N TYR A 416 -6.91 -5.77 -9.74
CA TYR A 416 -7.90 -6.62 -9.12
C TYR A 416 -7.75 -6.48 -7.60
N MET A 417 -8.75 -5.95 -6.93
CA MET A 417 -8.88 -6.02 -5.48
C MET A 417 -9.12 -7.49 -5.09
N GLY A 418 -8.05 -8.27 -5.11
CA GLY A 418 -7.99 -9.61 -4.55
C GLY A 418 -7.65 -9.57 -3.07
N GLY A 419 -8.39 -8.78 -2.31
CA GLY A 419 -8.40 -8.78 -0.86
C GLY A 419 -9.84 -8.84 -0.39
N ASP A 420 -10.08 -9.43 0.75
CA ASP A 420 -11.40 -9.55 1.41
C ASP A 420 -12.20 -8.25 1.32
N GLY A 421 -12.98 -8.03 0.32
CA GLY A 421 -13.97 -6.99 0.01
C GLY A 421 -14.24 -5.79 0.94
N SER A 422 -13.34 -5.48 1.86
CA SER A 422 -13.53 -4.52 2.96
C SER A 422 -12.80 -3.18 2.80
N ALA A 423 -12.03 -2.98 1.71
CA ALA A 423 -11.31 -1.72 1.53
C ALA A 423 -12.29 -0.57 1.23
N ALA A 424 -12.28 0.45 2.07
CA ALA A 424 -13.11 1.64 1.89
C ALA A 424 -12.68 2.41 0.63
N ILE A 425 -13.60 2.61 -0.32
CA ILE A 425 -13.34 3.38 -1.55
C ILE A 425 -13.18 4.87 -1.25
N SER A 426 -13.86 5.38 -0.24
CA SER A 426 -13.90 6.81 0.12
C SER A 426 -13.75 6.98 1.63
N ILE A 427 -12.77 7.80 2.05
CA ILE A 427 -12.52 8.14 3.44
C ILE A 427 -12.58 9.65 3.60
N ILE A 428 -13.56 10.15 4.36
CA ILE A 428 -13.72 11.59 4.64
C ILE A 428 -13.26 11.85 6.09
N PRO A 429 -12.02 12.31 6.31
CA PRO A 429 -11.56 12.63 7.65
C PRO A 429 -12.22 13.93 8.17
N PRO A 430 -12.36 14.12 9.49
CA PRO A 430 -13.03 15.29 10.08
C PRO A 430 -12.39 16.63 9.69
N TRP A 431 -11.06 16.68 9.53
CA TRP A 431 -10.37 17.88 9.08
C TRP A 431 -10.78 18.32 7.67
N LEU A 432 -11.07 17.36 6.76
CA LEU A 432 -11.49 17.64 5.41
C LEU A 432 -12.90 18.26 5.39
N MET A 433 -13.79 17.85 6.28
CA MET A 433 -15.13 18.45 6.42
C MET A 433 -15.02 19.92 6.78
N LEU A 434 -14.19 20.26 7.77
CA LEU A 434 -13.97 21.65 8.18
C LEU A 434 -13.31 22.46 7.06
N ALA A 435 -12.26 21.91 6.45
CA ALA A 435 -11.52 22.56 5.37
C ALA A 435 -12.43 22.85 4.17
N ALA A 436 -13.29 21.91 3.77
CA ALA A 436 -14.23 22.08 2.68
C ALA A 436 -15.27 23.20 2.95
N LEU A 437 -15.79 23.26 4.18
CA LEU A 437 -16.75 24.28 4.59
C LEU A 437 -16.11 25.68 4.60
N VAL A 438 -14.92 25.81 5.17
CA VAL A 438 -14.15 27.07 5.15
C VAL A 438 -13.83 27.47 3.73
N PHE A 439 -13.38 26.53 2.91
CA PHE A 439 -13.02 26.78 1.51
C PHE A 439 -14.22 27.24 0.67
N ALA A 440 -15.37 26.57 0.77
CA ALA A 440 -16.60 26.97 0.08
C ALA A 440 -17.08 28.39 0.50
N THR A 441 -16.94 28.69 1.79
CA THR A 441 -17.26 30.02 2.32
C THR A 441 -16.33 31.09 1.77
N LEU A 442 -15.03 30.79 1.67
CA LEU A 442 -14.03 31.69 1.08
C LEU A 442 -14.27 31.91 -0.42
N VAL A 443 -14.63 30.87 -1.16
CA VAL A 443 -15.01 31.01 -2.59
C VAL A 443 -16.20 31.94 -2.74
N GLY A 444 -17.22 31.78 -1.89
CA GLY A 444 -18.38 32.69 -1.87
C GLY A 444 -17.98 34.14 -1.56
N LEU A 445 -17.12 34.34 -0.57
CA LEU A 445 -16.62 35.65 -0.17
C LEU A 445 -15.82 36.32 -1.29
N VAL A 446 -14.88 35.61 -1.90
CA VAL A 446 -14.02 36.13 -2.98
C VAL A 446 -14.84 36.45 -4.22
N ALA A 447 -15.79 35.58 -4.61
CA ALA A 447 -16.71 35.82 -5.72
C ALA A 447 -17.59 37.06 -5.46
N GLY A 448 -17.95 37.33 -4.20
CA GLY A 448 -18.73 38.49 -3.81
C GLY A 448 -18.01 39.86 -3.88
N ILE A 449 -16.67 39.87 -3.93
CA ILE A 449 -15.88 41.11 -3.91
C ILE A 449 -16.18 41.99 -5.11
N LEU A 450 -16.25 41.44 -6.31
CA LEU A 450 -16.52 42.21 -7.54
C LEU A 450 -17.88 42.85 -7.53
N PRO A 451 -19.00 42.13 -7.27
CA PRO A 451 -20.32 42.75 -7.20
C PRO A 451 -20.46 43.74 -6.02
N ALA A 452 -19.90 43.40 -4.83
CA ALA A 452 -19.95 44.30 -3.69
C ALA A 452 -19.29 45.68 -3.98
N ASN A 453 -18.14 45.67 -4.68
CA ASN A 453 -17.50 46.89 -5.12
C ASN A 453 -18.31 47.68 -6.15
N LYS A 454 -19.09 47.00 -7.02
CA LYS A 454 -20.01 47.67 -7.94
C LYS A 454 -21.16 48.35 -7.19
N ALA A 455 -21.74 47.70 -6.18
CA ALA A 455 -22.80 48.27 -5.35
C ALA A 455 -22.36 49.57 -4.67
N VAL A 456 -21.13 49.64 -4.19
CA VAL A 456 -20.58 50.83 -3.55
C VAL A 456 -20.36 51.99 -4.55
N LYS A 457 -20.15 51.71 -5.84
CA LYS A 457 -19.95 52.73 -6.88
C LYS A 457 -21.21 53.31 -7.46
N ILE A 458 -22.40 52.76 -7.20
CA ILE A 458 -23.67 53.29 -7.69
C ILE A 458 -23.90 54.68 -7.12
N SER A 459 -24.22 55.70 -7.97
CA SER A 459 -24.55 57.04 -7.55
C SER A 459 -25.90 57.08 -6.82
N ALA A 460 -25.97 57.71 -5.65
CA ALA A 460 -27.22 57.86 -4.88
C ALA A 460 -28.31 58.62 -5.66
N LEU A 461 -27.92 59.64 -6.42
CA LEU A 461 -28.80 60.41 -7.27
C LEU A 461 -29.38 59.59 -8.44
N GLU A 462 -28.54 58.77 -9.08
CA GLU A 462 -28.93 57.92 -10.20
C GLU A 462 -29.83 56.75 -9.74
N ALA A 463 -29.53 56.20 -8.54
CA ALA A 463 -30.30 55.13 -7.92
C ALA A 463 -31.75 55.52 -7.55
N ILE A 464 -32.01 56.81 -7.25
CA ILE A 464 -33.36 57.27 -6.90
C ILE A 464 -34.16 57.77 -8.15
N ARG A 465 -33.45 58.13 -9.22
CA ARG A 465 -34.02 58.63 -10.46
C ARG A 465 -34.43 57.53 -11.45
N HIS A 466 -34.01 56.32 -11.28
CA HIS A 466 -34.45 55.18 -12.08
C HIS A 466 -35.86 54.74 -11.62
N ASP A 467 -36.84 55.04 -12.40
CA ASP A 467 -38.19 54.46 -12.40
C ASP A 467 -38.17 53.09 -13.02
#